data_6f9355236cec55b828ca345fad7868e2
#
_entry.id   6f9355236cec55b828ca345fad7868e2
#
_cell.length_a   1.000
_cell.length_b   1.000
_cell.length_c   1.000
_cell.angle_alpha   90.00
_cell.angle_beta   90.00
_cell.angle_gamma   90.00
#
_symmetry.space_group_name_H-M   'P 1'
#
loop_
_entity.id
_entity.type
_entity.pdbx_description
1 polymer ?
#
loop_
_entity_poly.entity_id
_entity_poly.type
_entity_poly.pdbx_seq_one_letter_code
_entity_poly.pdbx_strand_id
1 'polypeptide(L)'
;MNYNVIVAQGLDYLWGVLDHEGNEIVSFGKYGWIDGFDQGLARVRTQGNSGRVANTVAIIDLESDKAKVVEGRENLEDFIKLDRAKHPETYAKWGIINERGEEVLPVEYDDVWNFFGKGRFSTKVVKDGETHEVFFHDLNPELPVRGVKSYDRSKEYDYDSYEDYGSHYGEYAGSYAQDVMGYSDDVINDAFDGDPDAYWNID
;
A
#
# COMPACT_ATOMS: atom_id res chain seq x y z
N MET A 1 18.79 -10.10 -6.73
CA MET A 1 19.01 -11.11 -5.68
C MET A 1 17.75 -11.17 -4.86
N ASN A 2 17.08 -12.32 -4.80
CA ASN A 2 15.95 -12.47 -3.88
C ASN A 2 16.57 -12.72 -2.49
N TYR A 3 16.63 -11.70 -1.66
CA TYR A 3 16.94 -11.88 -0.26
C TYR A 3 15.72 -12.52 0.40
N ASN A 4 15.85 -13.75 0.83
CA ASN A 4 14.82 -14.41 1.64
C ASN A 4 14.96 -13.91 3.08
N VAL A 5 14.36 -12.75 3.35
CA VAL A 5 14.36 -12.17 4.70
C VAL A 5 13.00 -12.37 5.35
N ILE A 6 12.99 -12.55 6.64
CA ILE A 6 11.81 -12.82 7.45
C ILE A 6 11.71 -11.70 8.50
N VAL A 7 10.61 -10.96 8.47
CA VAL A 7 10.23 -10.08 9.57
C VAL A 7 9.63 -10.95 10.66
N ALA A 8 10.20 -10.91 11.84
CA ALA A 8 9.81 -11.75 12.97
C ALA A 8 9.47 -10.89 14.20
N GLN A 9 8.55 -11.39 15.02
CA GLN A 9 8.28 -10.84 16.34
C GLN A 9 8.60 -11.90 17.40
N GLY A 10 9.43 -11.56 18.36
CA GLY A 10 9.77 -12.42 19.48
C GLY A 10 8.60 -12.59 20.46
N LEU A 11 8.73 -13.53 21.39
CA LEU A 11 7.75 -13.74 22.46
C LEU A 11 7.64 -12.56 23.44
N ASP A 12 8.65 -11.70 23.45
CA ASP A 12 8.71 -10.42 24.18
C ASP A 12 8.11 -9.27 23.37
N TYR A 13 7.47 -9.58 22.22
CA TYR A 13 6.87 -8.61 21.31
C TYR A 13 7.87 -7.66 20.61
N LEU A 14 9.17 -7.92 20.70
CA LEU A 14 10.18 -7.15 19.97
C LEU A 14 10.26 -7.59 18.52
N TRP A 15 10.42 -6.63 17.61
CA TRP A 15 10.53 -6.86 16.18
C TRP A 15 11.98 -6.95 15.75
N GLY A 16 12.28 -7.86 14.82
CA GLY A 16 13.56 -8.07 14.20
C GLY A 16 13.42 -8.56 12.75
N VAL A 17 14.55 -8.65 12.07
CA VAL A 17 14.64 -9.23 10.72
C VAL A 17 15.71 -10.29 10.72
N LEU A 18 15.38 -11.47 10.21
CA LEU A 18 16.26 -12.61 10.07
C LEU A 18 16.51 -12.91 8.60
N ASP A 19 17.67 -13.49 8.30
CA ASP A 19 17.92 -14.16 7.03
C ASP A 19 17.29 -15.58 7.01
N HIS A 20 17.44 -16.28 5.89
CA HIS A 20 16.92 -17.64 5.72
C HIS A 20 17.68 -18.70 6.58
N GLU A 21 18.83 -18.34 7.11
CA GLU A 21 19.63 -19.20 8.02
C GLU A 21 19.29 -18.92 9.49
N GLY A 22 18.48 -17.88 9.76
CA GLY A 22 18.09 -17.47 11.10
C GLY A 22 19.05 -16.48 11.78
N ASN A 23 20.01 -15.92 11.03
CA ASN A 23 20.87 -14.88 11.56
C ASN A 23 20.15 -13.54 11.58
N GLU A 24 20.42 -12.72 12.60
CA GLU A 24 19.83 -11.40 12.72
C GLU A 24 20.44 -10.42 11.70
N ILE A 25 19.60 -9.90 10.80
CA ILE A 25 19.91 -8.76 9.93
C ILE A 25 19.59 -7.46 10.67
N VAL A 26 18.45 -7.42 11.37
CA VAL A 26 18.05 -6.33 12.25
C VAL A 26 17.76 -6.91 13.61
N SER A 27 18.49 -6.45 14.62
CA SER A 27 18.37 -6.94 15.99
C SER A 27 16.99 -6.67 16.57
N PHE A 28 16.46 -7.64 17.30
CA PHE A 28 15.17 -7.51 17.97
C PHE A 28 15.16 -6.31 18.92
N GLY A 29 14.11 -5.48 18.79
CA GLY A 29 13.93 -4.27 19.60
C GLY A 29 14.65 -3.02 19.09
N LYS A 30 15.43 -3.10 18.00
CA LYS A 30 15.98 -1.90 17.35
C LYS A 30 14.88 -0.94 16.94
N TYR A 31 13.78 -1.49 16.39
CA TYR A 31 12.58 -0.74 16.02
C TYR A 31 11.37 -1.18 16.86
N GLY A 32 10.44 -0.26 17.09
CA GLY A 32 9.18 -0.54 17.76
C GLY A 32 8.20 -1.31 16.87
N TRP A 33 8.41 -1.26 15.56
CA TRP A 33 7.62 -1.99 14.59
C TRP A 33 8.35 -2.05 13.24
N ILE A 34 8.18 -3.17 12.53
CA ILE A 34 8.73 -3.41 11.19
C ILE A 34 7.60 -3.94 10.32
N ASP A 35 7.43 -3.37 9.12
CA ASP A 35 6.48 -3.87 8.12
C ASP A 35 7.08 -5.07 7.36
N GLY A 36 6.25 -5.79 6.61
CA GLY A 36 6.77 -6.75 5.64
C GLY A 36 7.58 -6.06 4.55
N PHE A 37 8.46 -6.80 3.88
CA PHE A 37 9.19 -6.27 2.73
C PHE A 37 8.34 -6.29 1.48
N ASP A 38 8.34 -5.20 0.73
CA ASP A 38 7.82 -5.09 -0.63
C ASP A 38 8.85 -4.37 -1.50
N GLN A 39 9.17 -4.93 -2.66
CA GLN A 39 10.21 -4.40 -3.57
C GLN A 39 11.59 -4.22 -2.87
N GLY A 40 11.92 -5.08 -1.90
CA GLY A 40 13.16 -5.00 -1.15
C GLY A 40 13.21 -3.89 -0.09
N LEU A 41 12.08 -3.25 0.20
CA LEU A 41 11.95 -2.13 1.14
C LEU A 41 10.91 -2.46 2.21
N ALA A 42 11.17 -2.07 3.46
CA ALA A 42 10.24 -2.20 4.57
C ALA A 42 10.18 -0.90 5.38
N ARG A 43 8.96 -0.50 5.77
CA ARG A 43 8.81 0.61 6.72
C ARG A 43 9.18 0.15 8.11
N VAL A 44 9.84 1.03 8.84
CA VAL A 44 10.14 0.85 10.25
C VAL A 44 9.73 2.08 11.04
N ARG A 45 9.47 1.91 12.32
CA ARG A 45 9.26 3.02 13.23
C ARG A 45 9.91 2.78 14.58
N THR A 46 10.23 3.85 15.27
CA THR A 46 10.69 3.79 16.68
C THR A 46 9.56 3.34 17.60
N GLN A 47 9.87 3.11 18.86
CA GLN A 47 8.85 3.01 19.92
C GLN A 47 8.07 4.32 20.01
N GLY A 48 6.81 4.25 20.43
CA GLY A 48 5.95 5.41 20.62
C GLY A 48 4.62 5.32 19.89
N ASN A 49 3.82 6.36 20.03
CA ASN A 49 2.51 6.48 19.38
C ASN A 49 2.69 6.65 17.85
N SER A 50 1.96 5.90 17.06
CA SER A 50 2.05 6.01 15.58
C SER A 50 1.50 7.33 15.03
N GLY A 51 0.72 8.07 15.81
CA GLY A 51 0.07 9.31 15.36
C GLY A 51 -0.99 9.13 14.29
N ARG A 52 -1.54 7.92 14.15
CA ARG A 52 -2.55 7.61 13.13
C ARG A 52 -3.93 7.49 13.73
N VAL A 53 -4.91 8.09 13.07
CA VAL A 53 -6.33 8.06 13.47
C VAL A 53 -7.16 7.01 12.74
N ALA A 54 -6.56 6.18 11.90
CA ALA A 54 -7.29 5.30 10.97
C ALA A 54 -8.40 4.45 11.63
N ASN A 55 -8.18 3.98 12.84
CA ASN A 55 -9.15 3.18 13.62
C ASN A 55 -9.57 3.87 14.92
N THR A 56 -9.24 5.14 15.11
CA THR A 56 -9.59 5.90 16.31
C THR A 56 -10.95 6.55 16.12
N VAL A 57 -11.85 6.32 17.05
CA VAL A 57 -13.21 6.89 17.03
C VAL A 57 -13.24 8.22 17.78
N ALA A 58 -12.50 8.30 18.89
CA ALA A 58 -12.38 9.50 19.69
C ALA A 58 -11.08 9.49 20.52
N ILE A 59 -10.62 10.67 20.92
CA ILE A 59 -9.51 10.87 21.87
C ILE A 59 -10.02 11.72 23.02
N ILE A 60 -9.57 11.42 24.23
CA ILE A 60 -9.85 12.26 25.39
C ILE A 60 -8.64 13.17 25.61
N ASP A 61 -8.87 14.46 25.49
CA ASP A 61 -7.89 15.49 25.83
C ASP A 61 -7.85 15.65 27.36
N LEU A 62 -6.81 15.12 28.00
CA LEU A 62 -6.62 15.17 29.45
C LEU A 62 -5.87 16.43 29.92
N GLU A 63 -5.33 17.24 29.00
CA GLU A 63 -4.62 18.47 29.34
C GLU A 63 -5.56 19.65 29.58
N SER A 64 -6.82 19.56 29.12
CA SER A 64 -7.80 20.59 29.41
C SER A 64 -8.28 20.48 30.84
N ASP A 65 -8.63 21.62 31.49
CA ASP A 65 -9.20 21.67 32.84
C ASP A 65 -10.45 20.79 33.01
N LYS A 66 -11.03 20.37 31.91
CA LYS A 66 -12.11 19.39 31.82
C LYS A 66 -11.78 18.45 30.68
N ALA A 67 -11.72 17.16 30.96
CA ALA A 67 -11.57 16.14 29.94
C ALA A 67 -12.52 16.41 28.76
N LYS A 68 -11.98 16.65 27.60
CA LYS A 68 -12.71 16.95 26.37
C LYS A 68 -12.62 15.75 25.42
N VAL A 69 -13.75 15.27 24.99
CA VAL A 69 -13.80 14.27 23.92
C VAL A 69 -13.59 14.96 22.58
N VAL A 70 -12.57 14.53 21.86
CA VAL A 70 -12.29 14.94 20.47
C VAL A 70 -12.68 13.78 19.58
N GLU A 71 -13.67 13.97 18.72
CA GLU A 71 -14.18 12.97 17.79
C GLU A 71 -14.34 13.55 16.39
N GLY A 72 -14.46 12.66 15.40
CA GLY A 72 -14.48 13.04 13.99
C GLY A 72 -13.06 13.12 13.41
N ARG A 73 -12.89 12.55 12.21
CA ARG A 73 -11.56 12.34 11.63
C ARG A 73 -10.73 13.62 11.55
N GLU A 74 -11.30 14.70 11.04
CA GLU A 74 -10.60 15.99 10.89
C GLU A 74 -10.15 16.54 12.24
N ASN A 75 -11.03 16.53 13.24
CA ASN A 75 -10.71 17.00 14.59
C ASN A 75 -9.62 16.14 15.25
N LEU A 76 -9.64 14.83 15.04
CA LEU A 76 -8.64 13.91 15.57
C LEU A 76 -7.27 14.13 14.91
N GLU A 77 -7.23 14.37 13.61
CA GLU A 77 -5.99 14.69 12.88
C GLU A 77 -5.39 16.01 13.37
N ASP A 78 -6.19 17.04 13.55
CA ASP A 78 -5.76 18.32 14.09
C ASP A 78 -5.29 18.21 15.55
N PHE A 79 -6.01 17.45 16.37
CA PHE A 79 -5.59 17.17 17.76
C PHE A 79 -4.23 16.51 17.79
N ILE A 80 -4.01 15.43 17.03
CA ILE A 80 -2.74 14.71 16.98
C ILE A 80 -1.62 15.61 16.49
N LYS A 81 -1.88 16.47 15.50
CA LYS A 81 -0.90 17.45 15.00
C LYS A 81 -0.45 18.42 16.08
N LEU A 82 -1.41 18.95 16.85
CA LEU A 82 -1.13 19.87 17.96
C LEU A 82 -0.42 19.18 19.12
N ASP A 83 -0.87 17.96 19.49
CA ASP A 83 -0.27 17.17 20.55
C ASP A 83 1.17 16.77 20.22
N ARG A 84 1.43 16.33 18.96
CA ARG A 84 2.77 16.03 18.48
C ARG A 84 3.70 17.24 18.56
N ALA A 85 3.19 18.44 18.29
CA ALA A 85 3.99 19.66 18.38
C ALA A 85 4.39 19.98 19.83
N LYS A 86 3.56 19.60 20.81
CA LYS A 86 3.84 19.80 22.25
C LYS A 86 4.70 18.67 22.83
N HIS A 87 4.47 17.44 22.42
CA HIS A 87 5.05 16.21 22.96
C HIS A 87 5.70 15.34 21.88
N PRO A 88 6.67 15.87 21.10
CA PRO A 88 7.25 15.16 19.96
C PRO A 88 7.91 13.83 20.36
N GLU A 89 8.42 13.72 21.59
CA GLU A 89 9.06 12.52 22.12
C GLU A 89 8.13 11.34 22.34
N THR A 90 6.81 11.58 22.42
CA THR A 90 5.81 10.50 22.61
C THR A 90 5.44 9.82 21.31
N TYR A 91 5.75 10.46 20.19
CA TYR A 91 5.41 9.97 18.86
C TYR A 91 6.56 9.20 18.21
N ALA A 92 6.20 8.08 17.61
CA ALA A 92 7.16 7.28 16.84
C ALA A 92 7.64 8.04 15.61
N LYS A 93 8.92 7.86 15.27
CA LYS A 93 9.49 8.30 14.00
C LYS A 93 9.56 7.13 13.03
N TRP A 94 9.34 7.42 11.77
CA TRP A 94 9.26 6.47 10.68
C TRP A 94 10.44 6.59 9.73
N GLY A 95 10.81 5.48 9.12
CA GLY A 95 11.81 5.40 8.07
C GLY A 95 11.60 4.17 7.20
N ILE A 96 12.56 3.91 6.33
CA ILE A 96 12.56 2.74 5.44
C ILE A 96 13.91 2.06 5.52
N ILE A 97 13.91 0.73 5.63
CA ILE A 97 15.09 -0.12 5.53
C ILE A 97 15.04 -0.99 4.28
N ASN A 98 16.20 -1.40 3.79
CA ASN A 98 16.34 -2.43 2.78
C ASN A 98 16.48 -3.83 3.41
N GLU A 99 16.52 -4.88 2.57
CA GLU A 99 16.68 -6.28 3.01
C GLU A 99 18.01 -6.58 3.69
N ARG A 100 18.99 -5.66 3.65
CA ARG A 100 20.25 -5.72 4.40
C ARG A 100 20.16 -5.06 5.76
N GLY A 101 18.98 -4.52 6.13
CA GLY A 101 18.78 -3.81 7.39
C GLY A 101 19.37 -2.39 7.41
N GLU A 102 19.80 -1.88 6.25
CA GLU A 102 20.32 -0.53 6.08
C GLU A 102 19.19 0.48 6.00
N GLU A 103 19.29 1.60 6.69
CA GLU A 103 18.33 2.69 6.60
C GLU A 103 18.54 3.45 5.29
N VAL A 104 17.68 3.20 4.30
CA VAL A 104 17.68 3.89 3.01
C VAL A 104 16.85 5.18 3.04
N LEU A 105 15.94 5.28 4.00
CA LEU A 105 15.29 6.51 4.41
C LEU A 105 15.44 6.63 5.94
N PRO A 106 16.09 7.69 6.46
CA PRO A 106 16.35 7.85 7.90
C PRO A 106 15.08 7.76 8.74
N VAL A 107 15.17 7.22 9.97
CA VAL A 107 14.04 7.07 10.89
C VAL A 107 13.80 8.38 11.64
N GLU A 108 13.35 9.40 10.91
CA GLU A 108 13.14 10.76 11.43
C GLU A 108 11.81 11.39 10.99
N TYR A 109 11.05 10.71 10.14
CA TYR A 109 9.79 11.20 9.58
C TYR A 109 8.63 10.99 10.54
N ASP A 110 7.64 11.87 10.48
CA ASP A 110 6.40 11.77 11.28
C ASP A 110 5.48 10.66 10.79
N ASP A 111 5.49 10.38 9.50
CA ASP A 111 4.81 9.25 8.89
C ASP A 111 5.47 8.85 7.56
N VAL A 112 5.35 7.58 7.22
CA VAL A 112 5.66 7.02 5.91
C VAL A 112 4.43 6.25 5.44
N TRP A 113 3.81 6.70 4.36
CA TRP A 113 2.59 6.09 3.86
C TRP A 113 2.81 4.65 3.42
N ASN A 114 1.77 3.85 3.54
CA ASN A 114 1.82 2.47 3.10
C ASN A 114 2.05 2.41 1.59
N PHE A 115 3.03 1.60 1.16
CA PHE A 115 3.39 1.40 -0.23
C PHE A 115 3.24 -0.04 -0.71
N PHE A 116 2.66 -0.92 0.10
CA PHE A 116 2.36 -2.27 -0.34
C PHE A 116 1.38 -2.28 -1.50
N GLY A 117 1.71 -3.06 -2.50
CA GLY A 117 0.86 -3.30 -3.65
C GLY A 117 1.55 -3.13 -4.99
N LYS A 118 1.19 -3.97 -5.93
CA LYS A 118 1.76 -4.00 -7.26
C LYS A 118 1.63 -2.66 -7.99
N GLY A 119 2.72 -2.20 -8.57
CA GLY A 119 2.75 -1.04 -9.45
C GLY A 119 2.92 0.31 -8.76
N ARG A 120 3.23 0.34 -7.47
CA ARG A 120 3.65 1.58 -6.80
C ARG A 120 5.13 1.83 -7.04
N PHE A 121 5.50 3.09 -7.26
CA PHE A 121 6.86 3.51 -7.57
C PHE A 121 7.36 4.55 -6.58
N SER A 122 6.47 5.03 -5.72
CA SER A 122 6.74 6.04 -4.72
C SER A 122 5.87 5.85 -3.50
N THR A 123 6.28 6.48 -2.41
CA THR A 123 5.47 6.68 -1.22
C THR A 123 5.50 8.14 -0.81
N LYS A 124 4.56 8.54 0.03
CA LYS A 124 4.56 9.85 0.66
C LYS A 124 5.14 9.74 2.05
N VAL A 125 5.97 10.70 2.41
CA VAL A 125 6.55 10.86 3.74
C VAL A 125 6.12 12.20 4.32
N VAL A 126 5.93 12.25 5.62
CA VAL A 126 5.56 13.48 6.33
C VAL A 126 6.69 13.84 7.28
N LYS A 127 7.16 15.07 7.20
CA LYS A 127 8.15 15.63 8.13
C LYS A 127 7.75 17.06 8.48
N ASP A 128 7.67 17.38 9.76
CA ASP A 128 7.32 18.71 10.28
C ASP A 128 5.98 19.26 9.70
N GLY A 129 5.04 18.34 9.43
CA GLY A 129 3.73 18.64 8.86
C GLY A 129 3.71 18.84 7.34
N GLU A 130 4.84 18.76 6.68
CA GLU A 130 4.95 18.81 5.22
C GLU A 130 4.99 17.41 4.63
N THR A 131 4.33 17.23 3.48
CA THR A 131 4.28 15.95 2.77
C THR A 131 5.17 16.01 1.53
N HIS A 132 6.11 15.07 1.45
CA HIS A 132 7.02 14.90 0.32
C HIS A 132 6.79 13.55 -0.35
N GLU A 133 7.04 13.47 -1.66
CA GLU A 133 7.04 12.21 -2.38
C GLU A 133 8.46 11.68 -2.51
N VAL A 134 8.64 10.39 -2.19
CA VAL A 134 9.91 9.68 -2.29
C VAL A 134 9.76 8.53 -3.26
N PHE A 135 10.62 8.49 -4.28
CA PHE A 135 10.58 7.44 -5.29
C PHE A 135 11.42 6.23 -4.86
N PHE A 136 10.90 5.03 -5.08
CA PHE A 136 11.57 3.79 -4.65
C PHE A 136 12.89 3.56 -5.38
N HIS A 137 13.01 4.02 -6.63
CA HIS A 137 14.28 3.96 -7.36
C HIS A 137 15.42 4.75 -6.66
N ASP A 138 15.07 5.85 -5.99
CA ASP A 138 16.07 6.65 -5.25
C ASP A 138 16.55 5.91 -3.99
N LEU A 139 15.68 5.07 -3.41
CA LEU A 139 15.97 4.25 -2.23
C LEU A 139 16.58 2.89 -2.59
N ASN A 140 16.22 2.35 -3.74
CA ASN A 140 16.72 1.10 -4.28
C ASN A 140 16.91 1.23 -5.80
N PRO A 141 18.14 1.53 -6.27
CA PRO A 141 18.43 1.77 -7.69
C PRO A 141 18.17 0.56 -8.62
N GLU A 142 17.97 -0.63 -8.07
CA GLU A 142 17.61 -1.82 -8.86
C GLU A 142 16.12 -1.78 -9.31
N LEU A 143 15.33 -0.88 -8.73
CA LEU A 143 13.92 -0.72 -9.10
C LEU A 143 13.74 0.21 -10.31
N PRO A 144 12.66 0.01 -11.10
CA PRO A 144 12.39 0.84 -12.26
C PRO A 144 12.08 2.29 -11.89
N VAL A 145 12.61 3.21 -12.67
CA VAL A 145 12.34 4.64 -12.50
C VAL A 145 10.89 4.96 -12.86
N ARG A 146 10.17 5.64 -11.93
CA ARG A 146 8.83 6.22 -12.14
C ARG A 146 7.82 5.32 -12.86
N GLY A 147 7.84 4.03 -12.59
CA GLY A 147 6.84 3.16 -13.17
C GLY A 147 6.72 3.22 -14.68
N VAL A 148 7.82 3.46 -15.34
CA VAL A 148 7.89 3.17 -16.76
C VAL A 148 7.62 1.68 -16.86
N LYS A 149 6.33 1.29 -17.05
CA LYS A 149 6.08 0.00 -17.67
C LYS A 149 7.05 0.00 -18.83
N SER A 150 8.01 -0.89 -18.84
CA SER A 150 8.74 -1.21 -20.07
C SER A 150 7.65 -1.70 -21.02
N TYR A 151 7.08 -0.78 -21.76
CA TYR A 151 6.36 -1.12 -22.95
C TYR A 151 7.42 -1.77 -23.81
N ASP A 152 7.39 -3.08 -23.83
CA ASP A 152 8.19 -3.85 -24.76
C ASP A 152 7.69 -3.45 -26.14
N ARG A 153 8.35 -2.42 -26.74
CA ARG A 153 8.08 -1.98 -28.09
C ARG A 153 8.37 -3.08 -29.11
N SER A 154 9.00 -4.20 -28.72
CA SER A 154 9.18 -5.36 -29.58
C SER A 154 7.89 -6.17 -29.74
N LYS A 155 6.88 -5.90 -28.92
CA LYS A 155 5.47 -6.19 -29.20
C LYS A 155 4.83 -4.94 -29.79
N GLU A 156 5.40 -4.43 -30.86
CA GLU A 156 4.66 -3.68 -31.86
C GLU A 156 3.50 -4.61 -32.25
N TYR A 157 2.34 -4.38 -31.67
CA TYR A 157 1.12 -4.98 -32.19
C TYR A 157 1.07 -4.53 -33.63
N ASP A 158 1.24 -5.49 -34.54
CA ASP A 158 1.08 -5.35 -35.96
C ASP A 158 -0.35 -4.81 -36.15
N TYR A 159 -0.46 -3.49 -36.27
CA TYR A 159 -1.74 -2.79 -36.39
C TYR A 159 -2.42 -3.13 -37.73
N ASP A 160 -1.69 -3.81 -38.61
CA ASP A 160 -2.21 -4.30 -39.89
C ASP A 160 -2.90 -5.67 -39.82
N SER A 161 -2.91 -6.33 -38.63
CA SER A 161 -3.68 -7.54 -38.42
C SER A 161 -5.00 -7.31 -37.65
N TYR A 162 -5.56 -6.10 -37.68
CA TYR A 162 -6.97 -5.93 -37.50
C TYR A 162 -7.67 -6.51 -38.74
N GLU A 163 -7.71 -7.83 -38.85
CA GLU A 163 -8.90 -8.43 -39.41
C GLU A 163 -10.05 -7.79 -38.64
N ASP A 164 -10.89 -7.10 -39.37
CA ASP A 164 -12.14 -6.49 -38.97
C ASP A 164 -12.91 -7.44 -38.02
N TYR A 165 -12.53 -7.44 -36.73
CA TYR A 165 -13.47 -7.83 -35.69
C TYR A 165 -14.49 -6.71 -35.70
N GLY A 166 -15.46 -6.85 -36.61
CA GLY A 166 -16.64 -6.03 -36.68
C GLY A 166 -17.10 -5.76 -35.28
N SER A 167 -17.37 -4.52 -34.99
CA SER A 167 -17.81 -4.01 -33.68
C SER A 167 -18.71 -5.06 -33.02
N HIS A 168 -18.11 -5.89 -32.14
CA HIS A 168 -18.83 -6.86 -31.36
C HIS A 168 -19.56 -6.13 -30.24
N TYR A 169 -20.45 -5.26 -30.64
CA TYR A 169 -21.62 -4.96 -29.83
C TYR A 169 -22.57 -6.13 -30.08
N GLY A 170 -22.26 -7.27 -29.44
CA GLY A 170 -23.17 -8.41 -29.45
C GLY A 170 -24.45 -8.06 -28.69
N GLU A 171 -25.45 -8.92 -28.82
CA GLU A 171 -26.75 -8.77 -28.20
C GLU A 171 -26.67 -8.61 -26.67
N TYR A 172 -25.60 -9.10 -26.05
CA TYR A 172 -25.38 -9.06 -24.60
C TYR A 172 -24.28 -8.07 -24.18
N ALA A 173 -23.88 -7.12 -25.04
CA ALA A 173 -22.89 -6.10 -24.72
C ALA A 173 -23.34 -5.27 -23.51
N GLY A 174 -22.46 -5.08 -22.53
CA GLY A 174 -22.77 -4.42 -21.27
C GLY A 174 -23.34 -5.34 -20.20
N SER A 175 -23.50 -6.63 -20.49
CA SER A 175 -23.92 -7.61 -19.49
C SER A 175 -22.74 -8.07 -18.61
N TYR A 176 -23.03 -8.47 -17.35
CA TYR A 176 -22.01 -9.03 -16.46
C TYR A 176 -21.38 -10.30 -17.04
N ALA A 177 -22.17 -11.12 -17.72
CA ALA A 177 -21.72 -12.37 -18.31
C ALA A 177 -20.67 -12.13 -19.41
N GLN A 178 -20.86 -11.11 -20.25
CA GLN A 178 -19.93 -10.77 -21.33
C GLN A 178 -18.76 -9.91 -20.82
N ASP A 179 -19.04 -8.81 -20.11
CA ASP A 179 -18.04 -7.79 -19.76
C ASP A 179 -17.13 -8.21 -18.60
N VAL A 180 -17.66 -8.96 -17.63
CA VAL A 180 -16.90 -9.36 -16.44
C VAL A 180 -16.44 -10.81 -16.51
N MET A 181 -17.29 -11.72 -16.96
CA MET A 181 -16.98 -13.15 -17.04
C MET A 181 -16.37 -13.55 -18.38
N GLY A 182 -16.46 -12.71 -19.42
CA GLY A 182 -15.86 -12.94 -20.73
C GLY A 182 -16.53 -14.04 -21.55
N TYR A 183 -17.79 -14.34 -21.30
CA TYR A 183 -18.55 -15.28 -22.10
C TYR A 183 -18.93 -14.68 -23.45
N SER A 184 -18.83 -15.49 -24.53
CA SER A 184 -19.29 -15.08 -25.86
C SER A 184 -20.82 -15.13 -25.95
N ASP A 185 -21.37 -14.37 -26.88
CA ASP A 185 -22.82 -14.36 -27.14
C ASP A 185 -23.40 -15.76 -27.38
N ASP A 186 -22.65 -16.63 -28.09
CA ASP A 186 -23.05 -18.01 -28.33
C ASP A 186 -23.25 -18.83 -27.05
N VAL A 187 -22.31 -18.62 -26.06
CA VAL A 187 -22.38 -19.31 -24.75
C VAL A 187 -23.56 -18.78 -23.93
N ILE A 188 -23.80 -17.47 -23.99
CA ILE A 188 -24.92 -16.83 -23.28
C ILE A 188 -26.23 -17.26 -23.89
N ASN A 189 -26.37 -17.26 -25.23
CA ASN A 189 -27.54 -17.74 -25.95
C ASN A 189 -27.86 -19.21 -25.65
N ASP A 190 -26.84 -20.07 -25.60
CA ASP A 190 -27.04 -21.50 -25.28
C ASP A 190 -27.55 -21.68 -23.84
N ALA A 191 -27.08 -20.85 -22.91
CA ALA A 191 -27.52 -20.90 -21.51
C ALA A 191 -28.96 -20.43 -21.30
N PHE A 192 -29.49 -19.55 -22.17
CA PHE A 192 -30.83 -18.98 -22.07
C PHE A 192 -31.80 -19.46 -23.20
N ASP A 193 -31.43 -20.54 -23.88
CA ASP A 193 -32.24 -21.10 -25.01
C ASP A 193 -32.57 -20.04 -26.10
N GLY A 194 -31.68 -19.04 -26.27
CA GLY A 194 -31.85 -17.96 -27.23
C GLY A 194 -32.86 -16.89 -26.83
N ASP A 195 -33.27 -16.82 -25.58
CA ASP A 195 -34.19 -15.79 -25.07
C ASP A 195 -33.40 -14.65 -24.38
N PRO A 196 -33.13 -13.50 -25.05
CA PRO A 196 -32.41 -12.39 -24.48
C PRO A 196 -33.12 -11.70 -23.31
N ASP A 197 -34.45 -11.85 -23.22
CA ASP A 197 -35.24 -11.27 -22.12
C ASP A 197 -35.09 -12.08 -20.81
N ALA A 198 -34.65 -13.33 -20.89
CA ALA A 198 -34.42 -14.18 -19.73
C ALA A 198 -33.23 -13.64 -18.87
N TYR A 199 -32.27 -12.98 -19.50
CA TYR A 199 -31.08 -12.41 -18.81
C TYR A 199 -31.44 -11.29 -17.82
N TRP A 200 -32.47 -10.48 -18.11
CA TRP A 200 -32.85 -9.33 -17.29
C TRP A 200 -33.73 -9.69 -16.07
N ASN A 201 -34.08 -10.95 -15.91
CA ASN A 201 -34.91 -11.46 -14.82
C ASN A 201 -34.11 -12.17 -13.72
N ILE A 202 -32.78 -12.05 -13.73
CA ILE A 202 -31.92 -12.60 -12.70
C ILE A 202 -31.61 -11.48 -11.68
N ASP A 203 -32.43 -11.36 -10.63
CA ASP A 203 -32.19 -10.56 -9.42
C ASP A 203 -31.33 -11.34 -8.41
#